data_c1eeb253803bc3e8fb919b12df517efa
#
_entry.id   c1eeb253803bc3e8fb919b12df517efa
#
_cell.length_a   1.000
_cell.length_b   1.000
_cell.length_c   1.000
_cell.angle_alpha   90.00
_cell.angle_beta   90.00
_cell.angle_gamma   90.00
#
_symmetry.space_group_name_H-M   'P 1'
#
loop_
_entity.id
_entity.type
_entity.pdbx_description
1 polymer ?
#
loop_
_entity_poly.entity_id
_entity_poly.type
_entity_poly.pdbx_seq_one_letter_code
_entity_poly.pdbx_strand_id
1 'polypeptide(L)'
;HKEYRRQRQMCIRDSQKAADQWIKKQSKIETQINSILLEQETAKTELDEAKTELSEWENQKEPQPQRSEAVIRNRQRLDEAGIPYQEFYKVIEFGSELDEDACNHLEEALLKMGILDAIVVDEQYREQVLTPVKGCEDHYLFAGKTQAEKSLLDVLELNEEVNDIFSNQRLTKILSSIAYGGENDVSVSEDGSYHMGVLAGTVTGEYEAGYLGSKARERHRLAKIEECKNLILVLEEKIAGLERERNNLSERKDRLKSEYDALPGDTDLREAMKLLLAEEQKYELLRSENEKTGEQLTAFLE
;
A
#
# COMPACT_ATOMS: atom_id res chain seq x y z
N HIS A 1 69.38 -11.11 5.12
CA HIS A 1 68.65 -10.54 3.94
C HIS A 1 67.35 -11.25 3.66
N LYS A 2 67.27 -12.60 3.62
CA LYS A 2 66.02 -13.37 3.30
C LYS A 2 64.90 -13.17 4.34
N GLU A 3 65.27 -13.05 5.60
CA GLU A 3 64.29 -12.88 6.71
C GLU A 3 63.66 -11.49 6.69
N TYR A 4 64.42 -10.45 6.43
CA TYR A 4 63.97 -9.08 6.29
C TYR A 4 63.01 -8.91 5.07
N ARG A 5 63.31 -9.62 3.99
CA ARG A 5 62.45 -9.66 2.79
C ARG A 5 61.11 -10.32 3.07
N ARG A 6 61.09 -11.44 3.79
CA ARG A 6 59.88 -12.15 4.22
C ARG A 6 59.01 -11.26 5.10
N GLN A 7 59.61 -10.56 6.05
CA GLN A 7 58.94 -9.68 6.97
C GLN A 7 58.23 -8.50 6.23
N ARG A 8 58.94 -7.87 5.28
CA ARG A 8 58.38 -6.78 4.43
C ARG A 8 57.23 -7.29 3.54
N GLN A 9 57.36 -8.46 2.93
CA GLN A 9 56.30 -9.06 2.14
C GLN A 9 55.07 -9.39 2.98
N MET A 10 55.27 -9.78 4.23
CA MET A 10 54.19 -10.05 5.17
C MET A 10 53.45 -8.77 5.55
N CYS A 11 54.14 -7.67 5.84
CA CYS A 11 53.55 -6.37 6.13
C CYS A 11 52.70 -5.84 4.95
N ILE A 12 53.21 -5.91 3.71
CA ILE A 12 52.47 -5.49 2.50
C ILE A 12 51.20 -6.32 2.32
N ARG A 13 51.29 -7.64 2.51
CA ARG A 13 50.13 -8.54 2.38
C ARG A 13 49.07 -8.29 3.46
N ASP A 14 49.49 -7.99 4.69
CA ASP A 14 48.57 -7.72 5.80
C ASP A 14 47.90 -6.35 5.62
N SER A 15 48.61 -5.34 5.09
CA SER A 15 48.02 -4.08 4.69
C SER A 15 46.98 -4.23 3.57
N GLN A 16 47.24 -5.09 2.56
CA GLN A 16 46.28 -5.40 1.51
C GLN A 16 45.04 -6.07 2.06
N LYS A 17 45.19 -7.06 2.96
CA LYS A 17 44.07 -7.70 3.62
C LYS A 17 43.22 -6.73 4.44
N ALA A 18 43.86 -5.79 5.15
CA ALA A 18 43.16 -4.76 5.90
C ALA A 18 42.33 -3.86 4.97
N ALA A 19 42.92 -3.43 3.84
CA ALA A 19 42.22 -2.64 2.82
C ALA A 19 41.01 -3.40 2.23
N ASP A 20 41.19 -4.68 1.86
CA ASP A 20 40.14 -5.49 1.31
C ASP A 20 38.99 -5.69 2.32
N GLN A 21 39.32 -5.92 3.59
CA GLN A 21 38.34 -6.04 4.66
C GLN A 21 37.60 -4.74 4.93
N TRP A 22 38.29 -3.60 4.89
CA TRP A 22 37.69 -2.28 5.03
C TRP A 22 36.70 -2.01 3.91
N ILE A 23 37.10 -2.18 2.64
CA ILE A 23 36.24 -2.00 1.46
C ILE A 23 34.99 -2.87 1.60
N LYS A 24 35.14 -4.16 1.95
CA LYS A 24 34.02 -5.09 2.12
C LYS A 24 33.06 -4.67 3.23
N LYS A 25 33.58 -4.21 4.37
CA LYS A 25 32.75 -3.73 5.48
C LYS A 25 32.05 -2.42 5.13
N GLN A 26 32.74 -1.50 4.50
CA GLN A 26 32.17 -0.21 4.03
C GLN A 26 31.05 -0.46 3.03
N SER A 27 31.27 -1.27 2.00
CA SER A 27 30.25 -1.61 1.00
C SER A 27 29.01 -2.25 1.65
N LYS A 28 29.20 -3.11 2.65
CA LYS A 28 28.07 -3.69 3.38
C LYS A 28 27.26 -2.65 4.14
N ILE A 29 27.93 -1.72 4.83
CA ILE A 29 27.25 -0.64 5.57
C ILE A 29 26.52 0.29 4.58
N GLU A 30 27.13 0.64 3.45
CA GLU A 30 26.48 1.46 2.42
C GLU A 30 25.24 0.80 1.83
N THR A 31 25.30 -0.51 1.58
CA THR A 31 24.11 -1.26 1.12
C THR A 31 22.99 -1.22 2.17
N GLN A 32 23.30 -1.37 3.46
CA GLN A 32 22.32 -1.27 4.54
C GLN A 32 21.75 0.15 4.65
N ILE A 33 22.56 1.19 4.56
CA ILE A 33 22.10 2.59 4.58
C ILE A 33 21.14 2.85 3.40
N ASN A 34 21.47 2.38 2.20
CA ASN A 34 20.62 2.56 1.01
C ASN A 34 19.29 1.81 1.14
N SER A 35 19.28 0.60 1.74
CA SER A 35 18.04 -0.12 2.03
C SER A 35 17.16 0.66 3.00
N ILE A 36 17.75 1.21 4.08
CA ILE A 36 17.02 2.01 5.07
C ILE A 36 16.45 3.28 4.44
N LEU A 37 17.21 3.95 3.56
CA LEU A 37 16.73 5.15 2.87
C LEU A 37 15.51 4.84 2.00
N LEU A 38 15.53 3.72 1.28
CA LEU A 38 14.38 3.29 0.47
C LEU A 38 13.15 3.00 1.34
N GLU A 39 13.35 2.30 2.46
CA GLU A 39 12.26 2.02 3.41
C GLU A 39 11.71 3.30 4.05
N GLN A 40 12.58 4.28 4.36
CA GLN A 40 12.16 5.58 4.87
C GLN A 40 11.33 6.37 3.85
N GLU A 41 11.71 6.33 2.58
CA GLU A 41 10.98 7.02 1.50
C GLU A 41 9.59 6.41 1.31
N THR A 42 9.50 5.08 1.32
CA THR A 42 8.21 4.37 1.27
C THR A 42 7.32 4.75 2.47
N ALA A 43 7.87 4.66 3.69
CA ALA A 43 7.11 5.00 4.89
C ALA A 43 6.66 6.48 4.95
N LYS A 44 7.44 7.40 4.38
CA LYS A 44 7.04 8.81 4.27
C LYS A 44 5.91 9.01 3.28
N THR A 45 5.93 8.31 2.15
CA THR A 45 4.83 8.35 1.18
C THR A 45 3.53 7.82 1.80
N GLU A 46 3.58 6.68 2.48
CA GLU A 46 2.45 6.12 3.23
C GLU A 46 1.94 7.08 4.31
N LEU A 47 2.84 7.78 5.00
CA LEU A 47 2.49 8.78 6.02
C LEU A 47 1.75 9.99 5.42
N ASP A 48 2.21 10.49 4.28
CA ASP A 48 1.57 11.62 3.61
C ASP A 48 0.19 11.22 3.05
N GLU A 49 0.04 10.00 2.54
CA GLU A 49 -1.25 9.44 2.13
C GLU A 49 -2.21 9.33 3.32
N ALA A 50 -1.75 8.76 4.44
CA ALA A 50 -2.57 8.64 5.66
C ALA A 50 -2.98 10.01 6.24
N LYS A 51 -2.11 11.01 6.19
CA LYS A 51 -2.43 12.39 6.61
C LYS A 51 -3.45 13.06 5.68
N THR A 52 -3.37 12.80 4.39
CA THR A 52 -4.32 13.29 3.41
C THR A 52 -5.69 12.66 3.64
N GLU A 53 -5.74 11.34 3.83
CA GLU A 53 -6.96 10.61 4.13
C GLU A 53 -7.60 11.08 5.44
N LEU A 54 -6.80 11.27 6.51
CA LEU A 54 -7.27 11.84 7.76
C LEU A 54 -7.93 13.20 7.56
N SER A 55 -7.27 14.09 6.82
CA SER A 55 -7.81 15.43 6.52
C SER A 55 -9.13 15.36 5.75
N GLU A 56 -9.28 14.42 4.80
CA GLU A 56 -10.54 14.21 4.09
C GLU A 56 -11.66 13.80 5.07
N TRP A 57 -11.40 12.83 5.95
CA TRP A 57 -12.37 12.38 6.94
C TRP A 57 -12.72 13.47 7.97
N GLU A 58 -11.75 14.26 8.41
CA GLU A 58 -12.00 15.40 9.32
C GLU A 58 -12.82 16.52 8.64
N ASN A 59 -12.66 16.72 7.33
CA ASN A 59 -13.44 17.67 6.53
C ASN A 59 -14.82 17.15 6.12
N GLN A 60 -15.41 16.26 6.90
CA GLN A 60 -16.77 15.75 6.69
C GLN A 60 -16.94 14.92 5.41
N LYS A 61 -15.93 14.18 4.99
CA LYS A 61 -16.12 13.15 3.96
C LYS A 61 -17.21 12.18 4.40
N GLU A 62 -18.24 12.05 3.59
CA GLU A 62 -19.28 11.07 3.85
C GLU A 62 -18.81 9.67 3.48
N PRO A 63 -19.07 8.66 4.35
CA PRO A 63 -18.81 7.27 4.00
C PRO A 63 -19.58 6.90 2.71
N GLN A 64 -18.89 6.31 1.76
CA GLN A 64 -19.48 5.83 0.52
C GLN A 64 -19.10 4.37 0.31
N PRO A 65 -20.02 3.52 -0.16
CA PRO A 65 -19.68 2.17 -0.59
C PRO A 65 -18.58 2.18 -1.66
N GLN A 66 -17.75 1.16 -1.65
CA GLN A 66 -16.66 1.04 -2.62
C GLN A 66 -17.22 0.85 -4.04
N ARG A 67 -16.80 1.68 -4.98
CA ARG A 67 -17.28 1.70 -6.36
C ARG A 67 -16.18 1.32 -7.35
N SER A 68 -16.56 0.59 -8.39
CA SER A 68 -15.68 0.36 -9.53
C SER A 68 -15.54 1.64 -10.37
N GLU A 69 -14.45 1.75 -11.14
CA GLU A 69 -14.30 2.86 -12.08
C GLU A 69 -15.44 2.94 -13.11
N ALA A 70 -16.06 1.79 -13.43
CA ALA A 70 -17.17 1.74 -14.38
C ALA A 70 -18.44 2.39 -13.81
N VAL A 71 -18.71 2.21 -12.51
CA VAL A 71 -19.80 2.90 -11.81
C VAL A 71 -19.53 4.40 -11.73
N ILE A 72 -18.31 4.81 -11.37
CA ILE A 72 -17.94 6.23 -11.32
C ILE A 72 -18.14 6.91 -12.69
N ARG A 73 -17.65 6.29 -13.76
CA ARG A 73 -17.85 6.79 -15.13
C ARG A 73 -19.32 6.86 -15.52
N ASN A 74 -20.13 5.89 -15.11
CA ASN A 74 -21.56 5.94 -15.40
C ASN A 74 -22.26 7.11 -14.72
N ARG A 75 -21.95 7.36 -13.45
CA ARG A 75 -22.55 8.50 -12.70
C ARG A 75 -22.13 9.84 -13.28
N GLN A 76 -20.86 10.00 -13.64
CA GLN A 76 -20.39 11.18 -14.39
C GLN A 76 -21.16 11.40 -15.71
N ARG A 77 -21.40 10.32 -16.47
CA ARG A 77 -22.20 10.36 -17.68
C ARG A 77 -23.65 10.79 -17.43
N LEU A 78 -24.26 10.35 -16.34
CA LEU A 78 -25.62 10.75 -15.95
C LEU A 78 -25.66 12.24 -15.58
N ASP A 79 -24.68 12.70 -14.83
CA ASP A 79 -24.53 14.13 -14.46
C ASP A 79 -24.36 15.00 -15.71
N GLU A 80 -23.50 14.60 -16.65
CA GLU A 80 -23.29 15.28 -17.94
C GLU A 80 -24.56 15.31 -18.81
N ALA A 81 -25.36 14.23 -18.75
CA ALA A 81 -26.63 14.14 -19.47
C ALA A 81 -27.80 14.89 -18.77
N GLY A 82 -27.55 15.42 -17.58
CA GLY A 82 -28.56 16.10 -16.78
C GLY A 82 -29.69 15.17 -16.30
N ILE A 83 -29.39 13.86 -16.10
CA ILE A 83 -30.32 12.86 -15.58
C ILE A 83 -30.23 12.87 -14.06
N PRO A 84 -31.26 13.33 -13.34
CA PRO A 84 -31.24 13.35 -11.88
C PRO A 84 -31.37 11.92 -11.33
N TYR A 85 -30.55 11.60 -10.34
CA TYR A 85 -30.60 10.34 -9.60
C TYR A 85 -30.33 10.60 -8.11
N GLN A 86 -30.69 9.64 -7.29
CA GLN A 86 -30.41 9.60 -5.85
C GLN A 86 -29.78 8.27 -5.49
N GLU A 87 -28.77 8.30 -4.64
CA GLU A 87 -28.13 7.09 -4.12
C GLU A 87 -28.97 6.52 -2.98
N PHE A 88 -29.38 5.26 -3.10
CA PHE A 88 -30.35 4.66 -2.20
C PHE A 88 -29.98 4.77 -0.72
N TYR A 89 -28.72 4.49 -0.36
CA TYR A 89 -28.26 4.57 1.02
C TYR A 89 -28.31 5.98 1.64
N LYS A 90 -28.35 7.03 0.83
CA LYS A 90 -28.42 8.42 1.30
C LYS A 90 -29.83 8.86 1.63
N VAL A 91 -30.80 8.26 0.96
CA VAL A 91 -32.21 8.69 1.01
C VAL A 91 -33.06 7.92 2.01
N ILE A 92 -32.46 6.92 2.69
CA ILE A 92 -33.11 6.09 3.70
C ILE A 92 -32.31 6.03 4.99
N GLU A 93 -32.96 5.73 6.09
CA GLU A 93 -32.41 5.50 7.41
C GLU A 93 -32.99 4.24 8.04
N PHE A 94 -32.32 3.69 9.07
CA PHE A 94 -32.89 2.60 9.84
C PHE A 94 -34.09 3.05 10.68
N GLY A 95 -35.16 2.29 10.69
CA GLY A 95 -36.26 2.49 11.60
C GLY A 95 -35.87 2.21 13.05
N SER A 96 -36.54 2.89 13.95
CA SER A 96 -36.22 2.85 15.39
C SER A 96 -36.45 1.49 16.07
N GLU A 97 -37.14 0.56 15.41
CA GLU A 97 -37.47 -0.77 15.95
C GLU A 97 -36.38 -1.83 15.70
N LEU A 98 -35.40 -1.56 14.82
CA LEU A 98 -34.30 -2.48 14.54
C LEU A 98 -33.23 -2.43 15.63
N ASP A 99 -32.81 -3.59 16.10
CA ASP A 99 -31.61 -3.68 16.92
C ASP A 99 -30.33 -3.60 16.07
N GLU A 100 -29.18 -3.56 16.73
CA GLU A 100 -27.89 -3.36 16.06
C GLU A 100 -27.53 -4.54 15.13
N ASP A 101 -27.82 -5.77 15.55
CA ASP A 101 -27.53 -6.96 14.74
C ASP A 101 -28.41 -7.01 13.48
N ALA A 102 -29.70 -6.69 13.61
CA ALA A 102 -30.62 -6.59 12.48
C ALA A 102 -30.21 -5.45 11.50
N CYS A 103 -29.74 -4.31 12.00
CA CYS A 103 -29.19 -3.24 11.18
C CYS A 103 -27.96 -3.71 10.38
N ASN A 104 -27.04 -4.41 11.04
CA ASN A 104 -25.83 -4.94 10.42
C ASN A 104 -26.16 -5.96 9.33
N HIS A 105 -27.03 -6.92 9.64
CA HIS A 105 -27.47 -7.94 8.69
C HIS A 105 -28.22 -7.34 7.49
N LEU A 106 -29.11 -6.39 7.74
CA LEU A 106 -29.87 -5.74 6.68
C LEU A 106 -28.97 -4.95 5.73
N GLU A 107 -28.06 -4.14 6.25
CA GLU A 107 -27.15 -3.35 5.42
C GLU A 107 -26.20 -4.27 4.64
N GLU A 108 -25.65 -5.32 5.27
CA GLU A 108 -24.80 -6.29 4.57
C GLU A 108 -25.56 -7.02 3.45
N ALA A 109 -26.81 -7.43 3.71
CA ALA A 109 -27.65 -8.08 2.70
C ALA A 109 -27.91 -7.14 1.51
N LEU A 110 -28.31 -5.90 1.76
CA LEU A 110 -28.51 -4.89 0.72
C LEU A 110 -27.24 -4.61 -0.08
N LEU A 111 -26.08 -4.63 0.57
CA LEU A 111 -24.78 -4.49 -0.09
C LEU A 111 -24.50 -5.69 -1.01
N LYS A 112 -24.69 -6.93 -0.52
CA LYS A 112 -24.48 -8.15 -1.31
C LYS A 112 -25.45 -8.27 -2.49
N MET A 113 -26.66 -7.78 -2.33
CA MET A 113 -27.67 -7.71 -3.40
C MET A 113 -27.38 -6.61 -4.42
N GLY A 114 -26.42 -5.70 -4.15
CA GLY A 114 -26.16 -4.54 -4.99
C GLY A 114 -27.24 -3.46 -4.91
N ILE A 115 -28.11 -3.50 -3.91
CA ILE A 115 -29.19 -2.53 -3.68
C ILE A 115 -28.69 -1.32 -2.91
N LEU A 116 -27.77 -1.50 -1.97
CA LEU A 116 -27.31 -0.44 -1.06
C LEU A 116 -26.81 0.79 -1.81
N ASP A 117 -25.90 0.62 -2.78
CA ASP A 117 -25.34 1.70 -3.59
C ASP A 117 -26.07 1.90 -4.94
N ALA A 118 -27.20 1.20 -5.14
CA ALA A 118 -28.00 1.39 -6.35
C ALA A 118 -28.57 2.80 -6.42
N ILE A 119 -28.79 3.30 -7.62
CA ILE A 119 -29.35 4.63 -7.82
C ILE A 119 -30.84 4.57 -8.17
N VAL A 120 -31.59 5.47 -7.55
CA VAL A 120 -33.02 5.66 -7.80
C VAL A 120 -33.15 6.73 -8.87
N VAL A 121 -33.76 6.36 -9.99
CA VAL A 121 -33.94 7.22 -11.16
C VAL A 121 -35.42 7.32 -11.51
N ASP A 122 -35.86 8.41 -12.11
CA ASP A 122 -37.24 8.55 -12.57
C ASP A 122 -37.56 7.56 -13.72
N GLU A 123 -38.78 7.02 -13.72
CA GLU A 123 -39.21 6.04 -14.70
C GLU A 123 -39.12 6.56 -16.15
N GLN A 124 -39.25 7.85 -16.37
CA GLN A 124 -39.08 8.47 -17.68
C GLN A 124 -37.70 8.26 -18.30
N TYR A 125 -36.66 8.08 -17.47
CA TYR A 125 -35.28 7.84 -17.93
C TYR A 125 -34.92 6.37 -18.02
N ARG A 126 -35.83 5.44 -17.68
CA ARG A 126 -35.57 4.01 -17.59
C ARG A 126 -34.89 3.42 -18.83
N GLU A 127 -35.46 3.68 -20.02
CA GLU A 127 -34.87 3.18 -21.27
C GLU A 127 -33.47 3.73 -21.52
N GLN A 128 -33.25 5.01 -21.19
CA GLN A 128 -32.01 5.70 -21.40
C GLN A 128 -30.90 5.18 -20.47
N VAL A 129 -31.20 4.96 -19.19
CA VAL A 129 -30.21 4.47 -18.22
C VAL A 129 -29.91 2.99 -18.39
N LEU A 130 -30.87 2.19 -18.81
CA LEU A 130 -30.71 0.76 -19.09
C LEU A 130 -30.06 0.45 -20.44
N THR A 131 -29.86 1.44 -21.32
CA THR A 131 -29.14 1.26 -22.56
C THR A 131 -27.66 1.02 -22.28
N PRO A 132 -27.08 -0.15 -22.70
CA PRO A 132 -25.69 -0.47 -22.40
C PRO A 132 -24.71 0.54 -23.02
N VAL A 133 -23.78 1.04 -22.22
CA VAL A 133 -22.68 1.91 -22.67
C VAL A 133 -21.36 1.25 -22.30
N LYS A 134 -20.45 1.16 -23.26
CA LYS A 134 -19.16 0.50 -23.08
C LYS A 134 -18.35 1.17 -21.97
N GLY A 135 -17.94 0.39 -20.98
CA GLY A 135 -17.12 0.85 -19.84
C GLY A 135 -17.89 1.55 -18.76
N CYS A 136 -19.24 1.52 -18.80
CA CYS A 136 -20.14 2.02 -17.76
C CYS A 136 -21.00 0.86 -17.24
N GLU A 137 -21.21 0.83 -15.94
CA GLU A 137 -22.13 -0.11 -15.25
C GLU A 137 -22.75 0.58 -14.04
N ASP A 138 -23.95 0.23 -13.66
CA ASP A 138 -24.55 0.61 -12.38
C ASP A 138 -25.80 -0.24 -12.10
N HIS A 139 -26.32 -0.16 -10.88
CA HIS A 139 -27.59 -0.75 -10.49
C HIS A 139 -28.65 0.35 -10.37
N TYR A 140 -29.83 0.07 -10.93
CA TYR A 140 -30.93 1.02 -10.96
C TYR A 140 -32.14 0.44 -10.24
N LEU A 141 -32.72 1.20 -9.31
CA LEU A 141 -33.92 0.82 -8.59
C LEU A 141 -35.15 1.45 -9.21
N PHE A 142 -36.08 0.60 -9.56
CA PHE A 142 -37.42 0.97 -10.02
C PHE A 142 -38.46 0.22 -9.17
N ALA A 143 -39.67 0.80 -9.04
CA ALA A 143 -40.73 0.17 -8.28
C ALA A 143 -41.10 -1.19 -8.86
N GLY A 144 -41.21 -2.20 -8.02
CA GLY A 144 -41.73 -3.52 -8.38
C GLY A 144 -43.22 -3.48 -8.71
N LYS A 145 -43.70 -4.55 -9.35
CA LYS A 145 -45.11 -4.67 -9.72
C LYS A 145 -45.98 -5.14 -8.57
N THR A 146 -45.40 -5.84 -7.61
CA THR A 146 -46.07 -6.45 -6.45
C THR A 146 -45.63 -5.74 -5.18
N GLN A 147 -46.53 -5.53 -4.25
CA GLN A 147 -46.27 -5.05 -2.91
C GLN A 147 -46.18 -6.23 -1.95
N ALA A 148 -45.21 -6.21 -1.04
CA ALA A 148 -45.08 -7.21 0.02
C ALA A 148 -46.00 -6.85 1.20
N GLU A 149 -46.52 -7.88 1.92
CA GLU A 149 -47.32 -7.66 3.14
C GLU A 149 -46.47 -7.01 4.24
N LYS A 150 -45.23 -7.47 4.42
CA LYS A 150 -44.21 -6.86 5.25
C LYS A 150 -43.03 -6.52 4.35
N SER A 151 -42.61 -5.29 4.36
CA SER A 151 -41.65 -4.76 3.38
C SER A 151 -40.55 -3.97 4.06
N LEU A 152 -39.53 -3.56 3.30
CA LEU A 152 -38.48 -2.66 3.80
C LEU A 152 -39.04 -1.32 4.30
N LEU A 153 -40.24 -0.90 3.85
CA LEU A 153 -40.90 0.30 4.36
C LEU A 153 -41.29 0.21 5.84
N ASP A 154 -41.43 -1.01 6.38
CA ASP A 154 -41.79 -1.23 7.77
C ASP A 154 -40.61 -1.18 8.71
N VAL A 155 -39.39 -1.23 8.17
CA VAL A 155 -38.12 -1.27 8.94
C VAL A 155 -37.13 -0.19 8.55
N LEU A 156 -37.34 0.52 7.44
CA LEU A 156 -36.55 1.66 6.99
C LEU A 156 -37.40 2.91 6.91
N GLU A 157 -36.85 4.02 7.30
CA GLU A 157 -37.47 5.33 7.23
C GLU A 157 -36.88 6.13 6.06
N LEU A 158 -37.69 7.02 5.49
CA LEU A 158 -37.21 7.96 4.45
C LEU A 158 -36.50 9.13 5.10
N ASN A 159 -35.35 9.50 4.59
CA ASN A 159 -34.64 10.69 5.05
C ASN A 159 -35.35 11.96 4.51
N GLU A 160 -36.15 12.59 5.35
CA GLU A 160 -36.96 13.78 4.98
C GLU A 160 -36.10 15.02 4.68
N GLU A 161 -34.86 15.08 5.17
CA GLU A 161 -33.97 16.23 4.91
C GLU A 161 -33.44 16.25 3.47
N VAL A 162 -33.37 15.09 2.82
CA VAL A 162 -32.79 14.93 1.47
C VAL A 162 -33.86 14.80 0.39
N ASN A 163 -35.08 14.36 0.76
CA ASN A 163 -36.08 13.94 -0.18
C ASN A 163 -37.20 15.01 -0.38
N ASP A 164 -37.58 15.22 -1.64
CA ASP A 164 -38.83 15.92 -1.97
C ASP A 164 -40.04 14.97 -1.99
N ILE A 165 -41.27 15.53 -2.12
CA ILE A 165 -42.51 14.75 -2.11
C ILE A 165 -42.58 13.69 -3.23
N PHE A 166 -42.03 13.99 -4.42
CA PHE A 166 -42.00 13.05 -5.55
C PHE A 166 -41.01 11.92 -5.36
N SER A 167 -39.84 12.23 -4.80
CA SER A 167 -38.84 11.25 -4.40
C SER A 167 -39.38 10.30 -3.33
N ASN A 168 -40.06 10.84 -2.31
CA ASN A 168 -40.70 10.02 -1.25
C ASN A 168 -41.74 9.05 -1.80
N GLN A 169 -42.60 9.46 -2.71
CA GLN A 169 -43.61 8.56 -3.33
C GLN A 169 -42.93 7.44 -4.13
N ARG A 170 -41.84 7.72 -4.81
CA ARG A 170 -41.07 6.72 -5.58
C ARG A 170 -40.40 5.74 -4.66
N LEU A 171 -39.66 6.25 -3.64
CA LEU A 171 -38.96 5.45 -2.64
C LEU A 171 -39.95 4.54 -1.88
N THR A 172 -41.10 5.06 -1.46
CA THR A 172 -42.17 4.26 -0.83
C THR A 172 -42.57 3.08 -1.69
N LYS A 173 -42.75 3.28 -3.01
CA LYS A 173 -43.10 2.19 -3.94
C LYS A 173 -41.96 1.19 -4.11
N ILE A 174 -40.71 1.62 -4.10
CA ILE A 174 -39.53 0.76 -4.18
C ILE A 174 -39.45 -0.09 -2.91
N LEU A 175 -39.46 0.56 -1.74
CA LEU A 175 -39.35 -0.11 -0.43
C LEU A 175 -40.49 -1.12 -0.20
N SER A 176 -41.75 -0.76 -0.57
CA SER A 176 -42.89 -1.64 -0.46
C SER A 176 -42.86 -2.86 -1.40
N SER A 177 -41.99 -2.85 -2.41
CA SER A 177 -41.83 -3.98 -3.34
C SER A 177 -40.72 -4.97 -2.92
N ILE A 178 -39.93 -4.64 -1.91
CA ILE A 178 -38.89 -5.52 -1.34
C ILE A 178 -39.42 -6.05 0.00
N ALA A 179 -39.59 -7.35 0.13
CA ALA A 179 -40.12 -7.95 1.36
C ALA A 179 -39.08 -7.93 2.49
N TYR A 180 -39.55 -7.72 3.71
CA TYR A 180 -38.78 -7.94 4.93
C TYR A 180 -39.28 -9.22 5.62
N GLY A 181 -38.55 -10.31 5.41
CA GLY A 181 -38.96 -11.66 5.77
C GLY A 181 -39.91 -12.29 4.72
N GLY A 182 -40.08 -13.60 4.79
CA GLY A 182 -40.99 -14.37 3.91
C GLY A 182 -40.40 -14.69 2.53
N GLU A 183 -41.19 -15.41 1.75
CA GLU A 183 -40.81 -15.86 0.40
C GLU A 183 -41.45 -14.93 -0.66
N ASN A 184 -40.63 -14.00 -1.15
CA ASN A 184 -40.96 -13.12 -2.26
C ASN A 184 -39.82 -13.10 -3.28
N ASP A 185 -40.10 -12.62 -4.49
CA ASP A 185 -39.11 -12.52 -5.56
C ASP A 185 -37.86 -11.72 -5.15
N VAL A 186 -38.05 -10.69 -4.31
CA VAL A 186 -36.96 -9.93 -3.69
C VAL A 186 -37.29 -9.79 -2.21
N SER A 187 -36.44 -10.33 -1.35
CA SER A 187 -36.64 -10.28 0.10
C SER A 187 -35.32 -10.24 0.85
N VAL A 188 -35.35 -9.65 2.03
CA VAL A 188 -34.29 -9.68 3.04
C VAL A 188 -34.91 -10.09 4.36
N SER A 189 -34.27 -10.93 5.13
CA SER A 189 -34.74 -11.36 6.45
C SER A 189 -33.87 -10.77 7.55
N GLU A 190 -34.37 -10.78 8.78
CA GLU A 190 -33.68 -10.27 9.98
C GLU A 190 -32.37 -11.01 10.25
N ASP A 191 -32.32 -12.30 9.92
CA ASP A 191 -31.09 -13.12 10.03
C ASP A 191 -30.07 -12.86 8.91
N GLY A 192 -30.33 -11.90 8.01
CA GLY A 192 -29.47 -11.55 6.88
C GLY A 192 -29.57 -12.51 5.69
N SER A 193 -30.49 -13.47 5.70
CA SER A 193 -30.79 -14.24 4.49
C SER A 193 -31.53 -13.35 3.48
N TYR A 194 -31.18 -13.48 2.20
CA TYR A 194 -31.77 -12.67 1.14
C TYR A 194 -32.08 -13.50 -0.10
N HIS A 195 -33.03 -13.03 -0.86
CA HIS A 195 -33.47 -13.66 -2.10
C HIS A 195 -33.72 -12.60 -3.18
N MET A 196 -33.28 -12.87 -4.41
CA MET A 196 -33.47 -11.99 -5.55
C MET A 196 -33.74 -12.84 -6.81
N GLY A 197 -34.96 -13.11 -7.11
CA GLY A 197 -35.37 -14.00 -8.19
C GLY A 197 -34.85 -15.43 -7.99
N VAL A 198 -33.88 -15.86 -8.79
CA VAL A 198 -33.26 -17.19 -8.67
C VAL A 198 -31.99 -17.18 -7.78
N LEU A 199 -31.58 -16.04 -7.31
CA LEU A 199 -30.41 -15.89 -6.43
C LEU A 199 -30.88 -15.87 -4.98
N ALA A 200 -30.27 -16.70 -4.13
CA ALA A 200 -30.45 -16.66 -2.68
C ALA A 200 -29.05 -16.63 -2.02
N GLY A 201 -28.94 -15.96 -0.90
CA GLY A 201 -27.69 -15.84 -0.16
C GLY A 201 -27.89 -15.52 1.30
N THR A 202 -26.79 -15.51 2.04
CA THR A 202 -26.72 -15.16 3.46
C THR A 202 -25.55 -14.21 3.70
N VAL A 203 -25.63 -13.46 4.78
CA VAL A 203 -24.56 -12.55 5.23
C VAL A 203 -23.59 -13.24 6.17
N THR A 204 -22.44 -12.60 6.45
CA THR A 204 -21.39 -13.17 7.30
C THR A 204 -21.67 -13.00 8.79
N GLY A 205 -22.45 -11.98 9.18
CA GLY A 205 -22.68 -11.58 10.56
C GLY A 205 -21.48 -10.90 11.25
N GLU A 206 -20.42 -10.58 10.49
CA GLU A 206 -19.24 -9.85 11.00
C GLU A 206 -19.20 -8.38 10.53
N TYR A 207 -20.21 -7.98 9.77
CA TYR A 207 -20.32 -6.66 9.18
C TYR A 207 -20.87 -5.63 10.17
N GLU A 208 -20.30 -4.44 10.19
CA GLU A 208 -20.81 -3.28 10.92
C GLU A 208 -21.45 -2.28 9.95
N ALA A 209 -22.72 -1.95 10.19
CA ALA A 209 -23.45 -0.98 9.38
C ALA A 209 -22.80 0.42 9.46
N GLY A 210 -22.51 0.99 8.30
CA GLY A 210 -21.76 2.26 8.21
C GLY A 210 -22.31 3.25 7.19
N TYR A 211 -23.34 2.89 6.43
CA TYR A 211 -23.87 3.72 5.34
C TYR A 211 -25.31 4.17 5.54
N LEU A 212 -26.17 3.31 6.09
CA LEU A 212 -27.56 3.65 6.34
C LEU A 212 -27.71 4.43 7.63
N GLY A 213 -28.29 5.62 7.53
CA GLY A 213 -28.57 6.49 8.67
C GLY A 213 -27.39 7.40 9.08
N SER A 214 -27.74 8.60 9.52
CA SER A 214 -26.77 9.64 9.91
C SER A 214 -25.87 9.21 11.05
N LYS A 215 -26.41 8.50 12.06
CA LYS A 215 -25.63 7.99 13.20
C LYS A 215 -24.63 6.90 12.81
N ALA A 216 -25.01 6.00 11.91
CA ALA A 216 -24.11 4.95 11.41
C ALA A 216 -22.96 5.57 10.59
N ARG A 217 -23.27 6.51 9.71
CA ARG A 217 -22.28 7.24 8.92
C ARG A 217 -21.29 8.02 9.81
N GLU A 218 -21.80 8.70 10.84
CA GLU A 218 -20.93 9.43 11.79
C GLU A 218 -20.03 8.48 12.59
N ARG A 219 -20.56 7.34 13.08
CA ARG A 219 -19.77 6.31 13.78
C ARG A 219 -18.66 5.77 12.87
N HIS A 220 -19.00 5.41 11.62
CA HIS A 220 -18.04 4.95 10.63
C HIS A 220 -16.94 6.00 10.35
N ARG A 221 -17.35 7.25 10.18
CA ARG A 221 -16.40 8.37 9.99
C ARG A 221 -15.43 8.52 11.16
N LEU A 222 -15.94 8.49 12.39
CA LEU A 222 -15.10 8.58 13.59
C LEU A 222 -14.15 7.39 13.73
N ALA A 223 -14.61 6.17 13.41
CA ALA A 223 -13.76 4.98 13.39
C ALA A 223 -12.62 5.12 12.37
N LYS A 224 -12.91 5.64 11.17
CA LYS A 224 -11.89 5.89 10.14
C LYS A 224 -10.88 6.97 10.55
N ILE A 225 -11.32 8.02 11.20
CA ILE A 225 -10.44 9.05 11.78
C ILE A 225 -9.48 8.43 12.79
N GLU A 226 -9.97 7.56 13.68
CA GLU A 226 -9.15 6.91 14.69
C GLU A 226 -8.16 5.91 14.04
N GLU A 227 -8.61 5.15 13.04
CA GLU A 227 -7.75 4.25 12.26
C GLU A 227 -6.59 5.01 11.59
N CYS A 228 -6.89 6.13 10.90
CA CYS A 228 -5.87 6.97 10.28
C CYS A 228 -4.89 7.54 11.33
N LYS A 229 -5.36 8.02 12.48
CA LYS A 229 -4.50 8.53 13.55
C LYS A 229 -3.57 7.46 14.10
N ASN A 230 -4.06 6.25 14.30
CA ASN A 230 -3.25 5.13 14.76
C ASN A 230 -2.19 4.73 13.71
N LEU A 231 -2.56 4.70 12.43
CA LEU A 231 -1.63 4.43 11.32
C LEU A 231 -0.52 5.48 11.26
N ILE A 232 -0.87 6.76 11.38
CA ILE A 232 0.10 7.87 11.41
C ILE A 232 1.11 7.69 12.54
N LEU A 233 0.65 7.37 13.76
CA LEU A 233 1.55 7.12 14.90
C LEU A 233 2.53 5.97 14.63
N VAL A 234 2.03 4.86 14.09
CA VAL A 234 2.87 3.70 13.76
C VAL A 234 3.92 4.05 12.70
N LEU A 235 3.53 4.80 11.67
CA LEU A 235 4.44 5.21 10.60
C LEU A 235 5.49 6.23 11.11
N GLU A 236 5.11 7.17 11.95
CA GLU A 236 6.05 8.13 12.57
C GLU A 236 7.08 7.42 13.47
N GLU A 237 6.65 6.43 14.27
CA GLU A 237 7.56 5.61 15.06
C GLU A 237 8.52 4.77 14.18
N LYS A 238 8.03 4.19 13.08
CA LYS A 238 8.83 3.44 12.10
C LYS A 238 9.90 4.33 11.48
N ILE A 239 9.53 5.53 11.02
CA ILE A 239 10.45 6.51 10.42
C ILE A 239 11.53 6.91 11.44
N ALA A 240 11.14 7.23 12.67
CA ALA A 240 12.08 7.59 13.73
C ALA A 240 13.02 6.42 14.11
N GLY A 241 12.54 5.18 14.05
CA GLY A 241 13.35 3.98 14.22
C GLY A 241 14.41 3.83 13.12
N LEU A 242 13.99 3.94 11.87
CA LEU A 242 14.86 3.86 10.70
C LEU A 242 15.91 5.00 10.69
N GLU A 243 15.55 6.21 11.14
CA GLU A 243 16.51 7.32 11.27
C GLU A 243 17.60 7.03 12.31
N ARG A 244 17.23 6.47 13.46
CA ARG A 244 18.18 6.05 14.49
C ARG A 244 19.12 4.98 13.98
N GLU A 245 18.63 3.99 13.26
CA GLU A 245 19.43 2.92 12.68
C GLU A 245 20.39 3.45 11.61
N ARG A 246 19.93 4.31 10.72
CA ARG A 246 20.75 4.98 9.71
C ARG A 246 21.89 5.79 10.35
N ASN A 247 21.59 6.56 11.40
CA ASN A 247 22.58 7.37 12.10
C ASN A 247 23.63 6.49 12.78
N ASN A 248 23.22 5.40 13.43
CA ASN A 248 24.16 4.43 14.01
C ASN A 248 25.08 3.79 12.97
N LEU A 249 24.55 3.45 11.78
CA LEU A 249 25.35 2.92 10.68
C LEU A 249 26.31 3.96 10.11
N SER A 250 25.88 5.22 10.01
CA SER A 250 26.73 6.32 9.57
C SER A 250 27.89 6.55 10.53
N GLU A 251 27.63 6.62 11.83
CA GLU A 251 28.67 6.72 12.85
C GLU A 251 29.64 5.53 12.83
N ARG A 252 29.11 4.32 12.58
CA ARG A 252 29.96 3.13 12.45
C ARG A 252 30.84 3.19 11.20
N LYS A 253 30.31 3.73 10.09
CA LYS A 253 31.07 3.97 8.85
C LYS A 253 32.21 4.94 9.10
N ASP A 254 31.95 6.04 9.79
CA ASP A 254 32.95 7.08 10.10
C ASP A 254 34.04 6.55 11.04
N ARG A 255 33.65 5.78 12.06
CA ARG A 255 34.61 5.09 12.95
C ARG A 255 35.50 4.13 12.17
N LEU A 256 34.90 3.28 11.31
CA LEU A 256 35.63 2.34 10.48
C LEU A 256 36.61 3.05 9.55
N LYS A 257 36.23 4.23 9.01
CA LYS A 257 37.12 5.06 8.20
C LYS A 257 38.28 5.60 9.02
N SER A 258 38.02 6.16 10.20
CA SER A 258 39.05 6.68 11.09
C SER A 258 40.07 5.61 11.53
N GLU A 259 39.56 4.38 11.83
CA GLU A 259 40.43 3.25 12.15
C GLU A 259 41.32 2.84 10.98
N TYR A 260 40.75 2.84 9.75
CA TYR A 260 41.51 2.52 8.56
C TYR A 260 42.58 3.61 8.24
N ASP A 261 42.22 4.87 8.36
CA ASP A 261 43.11 6.01 8.12
C ASP A 261 44.26 6.09 9.16
N ALA A 262 44.03 5.52 10.35
CA ALA A 262 45.09 5.41 11.41
C ALA A 262 46.06 4.25 11.21
N LEU A 263 45.81 3.34 10.25
CA LEU A 263 46.75 2.27 9.94
C LEU A 263 48.03 2.82 9.35
N PRO A 264 49.22 2.25 9.70
CA PRO A 264 50.47 2.63 9.10
C PRO A 264 50.46 2.46 7.58
N GLY A 265 50.85 3.49 6.84
CA GLY A 265 50.96 3.41 5.38
C GLY A 265 52.03 2.39 4.97
N ASP A 266 51.86 1.72 3.86
CA ASP A 266 52.81 0.77 3.29
C ASP A 266 53.45 1.24 1.98
N THR A 267 53.20 2.51 1.60
CA THR A 267 53.69 3.12 0.34
C THR A 267 55.19 3.02 0.20
N ASP A 268 55.92 3.45 1.23
CA ASP A 268 57.40 3.42 1.26
C ASP A 268 57.92 1.97 1.15
N LEU A 269 57.25 1.03 1.80
CA LEU A 269 57.60 -0.40 1.71
C LEU A 269 57.36 -0.97 0.31
N ARG A 270 56.28 -0.58 -0.35
CA ARG A 270 55.97 -0.99 -1.73
C ARG A 270 56.99 -0.44 -2.72
N GLU A 271 57.35 0.85 -2.61
CA GLU A 271 58.33 1.47 -3.46
C GLU A 271 59.71 0.85 -3.26
N ALA A 272 60.13 0.66 -2.01
CA ALA A 272 61.41 0.00 -1.71
C ALA A 272 61.42 -1.45 -2.23
N MET A 273 60.32 -2.19 -2.16
CA MET A 273 60.23 -3.56 -2.68
C MET A 273 60.29 -3.58 -4.21
N LYS A 274 59.66 -2.62 -4.89
CA LYS A 274 59.71 -2.47 -6.35
C LYS A 274 61.12 -2.21 -6.84
N LEU A 275 61.85 -1.28 -6.16
CA LEU A 275 63.25 -0.99 -6.46
C LEU A 275 64.14 -2.23 -6.24
N LEU A 276 63.93 -2.93 -5.13
CA LEU A 276 64.71 -4.15 -4.84
C LEU A 276 64.51 -5.21 -5.93
N LEU A 277 63.27 -5.47 -6.36
CA LEU A 277 62.96 -6.42 -7.43
C LEU A 277 63.62 -6.03 -8.75
N ALA A 278 63.61 -4.75 -9.09
CA ALA A 278 64.27 -4.25 -10.31
C ALA A 278 65.80 -4.46 -10.27
N GLU A 279 66.47 -4.17 -9.12
CA GLU A 279 67.90 -4.41 -8.95
C GLU A 279 68.25 -5.91 -8.92
N GLU A 280 67.43 -6.75 -8.33
CA GLU A 280 67.58 -8.21 -8.38
C GLU A 280 67.49 -8.74 -9.81
N GLN A 281 66.53 -8.30 -10.61
CA GLN A 281 66.42 -8.69 -12.01
C GLN A 281 67.64 -8.28 -12.82
N LYS A 282 68.14 -7.06 -12.60
CA LYS A 282 69.33 -6.56 -13.24
C LYS A 282 70.56 -7.35 -12.82
N TYR A 283 70.67 -7.69 -11.54
CA TYR A 283 71.79 -8.53 -11.05
C TYR A 283 71.75 -9.94 -11.67
N GLU A 284 70.64 -10.58 -11.76
CA GLU A 284 70.49 -11.91 -12.40
C GLU A 284 70.86 -11.86 -13.90
N LEU A 285 70.45 -10.78 -14.61
CA LEU A 285 70.83 -10.60 -16.00
C LEU A 285 72.36 -10.46 -16.16
N LEU A 286 73.00 -9.57 -15.39
CA LEU A 286 74.42 -9.36 -15.39
C LEU A 286 75.23 -10.63 -15.01
N ARG A 287 74.68 -11.38 -14.05
CA ARG A 287 75.25 -12.68 -13.65
C ARG A 287 75.25 -13.70 -14.80
N SER A 288 74.11 -13.82 -15.48
CA SER A 288 73.93 -14.71 -16.64
C SER A 288 74.86 -14.28 -17.80
N GLU A 289 75.02 -12.98 -18.04
CA GLU A 289 75.96 -12.47 -19.05
C GLU A 289 77.43 -12.76 -18.68
N ASN A 290 77.80 -12.56 -17.40
CA ASN A 290 79.10 -12.91 -16.91
C ASN A 290 79.40 -14.42 -16.99
N GLU A 291 78.46 -15.30 -16.64
CA GLU A 291 78.60 -16.75 -16.78
C GLU A 291 78.83 -17.14 -18.26
N LYS A 292 78.04 -16.58 -19.19
CA LYS A 292 78.19 -16.81 -20.64
C LYS A 292 79.55 -16.33 -21.15
N THR A 293 79.98 -15.16 -20.71
CA THR A 293 81.28 -14.58 -21.08
C THR A 293 82.45 -15.39 -20.52
N GLY A 294 82.33 -15.91 -19.31
CA GLY A 294 83.22 -16.86 -18.69
C GLY A 294 83.35 -18.19 -19.44
N GLU A 295 82.23 -18.76 -19.86
CA GLU A 295 82.24 -19.99 -20.67
C GLU A 295 82.90 -19.77 -22.03
N GLN A 296 82.61 -18.61 -22.69
CA GLN A 296 83.28 -18.23 -23.96
C GLN A 296 84.77 -18.03 -23.81
N LEU A 297 85.21 -17.41 -22.72
CA LEU A 297 86.59 -17.23 -22.43
C LEU A 297 87.31 -18.56 -22.17
N THR A 298 86.66 -19.46 -21.46
CA THR A 298 87.19 -20.81 -21.17
C THR A 298 87.40 -21.61 -22.46
N ALA A 299 86.31 -21.60 -23.34
CA ALA A 299 86.37 -22.25 -24.63
C ALA A 299 87.35 -21.63 -25.63
N PHE A 300 87.80 -20.37 -25.41
CA PHE A 300 88.77 -19.73 -26.22
C PHE A 300 90.25 -20.03 -25.75
N LEU A 301 90.42 -20.42 -24.47
CA LEU A 301 91.65 -20.78 -23.87
C LEU A 301 92.03 -22.29 -23.95
N GLU A 302 91.10 -23.11 -24.29
CA GLU A 302 91.29 -24.53 -24.68
C GLU A 302 91.58 -24.68 -26.17
#